data_4375481bbfbb6b991d8f9de905f569ea
#
_entry.id   4375481bbfbb6b991d8f9de905f569ea
#
_cell.length_a   1.000
_cell.length_b   1.000
_cell.length_c   1.000
_cell.angle_alpha   90.00
_cell.angle_beta   90.00
_cell.angle_gamma   90.00
#
_symmetry.space_group_name_H-M   'P 1'
#
loop_
_entity.id
_entity.type
_entity.pdbx_description
1 polymer ?
#
loop_
_entity_poly.entity_id
_entity_poly.type
_entity_poly.pdbx_seq_one_letter_code
_entity_poly.pdbx_strand_id
1 'polypeptide(L)'
;MALQFHLIINTVLLLLLLLLIILLPLAHGGQRPPSPGYYPSSRFRSMSFRQGYRNLWGPNHLSFDNNGINIWLDRNSGSGFKSVKPFRSGYFGASIKLQPGYTAGVITAFYLSNNEAHPGNHDEVDIEFLGTTFGKPYTLQTNVYVRGSGDGRIIGREMKFHLWFDPTQSFHHYAILWSPREIIFLVDDVPIRRYPRKSDATFPLRPMWVYGSIWDASSWATEDGKYKADYRYQPFIGKFSNFKATGCSAYAPARCRSVSASPARSGRLTWQQNRAMQWVQRHYMVYNYCFDHKRNHALTPECWT
;
A
#
# COMPACT_ATOMS: atom_id res chain seq x y z
N MET A 1 -26.53 50.95 -31.95
CA MET A 1 -25.13 50.49 -31.98
C MET A 1 -24.59 50.14 -30.59
N ALA A 2 -24.63 51.02 -29.58
CA ALA A 2 -24.09 50.70 -28.25
C ALA A 2 -24.70 49.49 -27.54
N LEU A 3 -26.00 49.26 -27.63
CA LEU A 3 -26.69 48.18 -26.95
C LEU A 3 -26.33 46.80 -27.55
N GLN A 4 -26.11 46.71 -28.86
CA GLN A 4 -25.64 45.46 -29.50
C GLN A 4 -24.18 45.14 -29.14
N PHE A 5 -23.34 46.14 -28.95
CA PHE A 5 -21.93 45.96 -28.55
C PHE A 5 -21.82 45.42 -27.12
N HIS A 6 -22.64 45.91 -26.19
CA HIS A 6 -22.70 45.38 -24.82
C HIS A 6 -23.18 43.93 -24.74
N LEU A 7 -24.17 43.55 -25.59
CA LEU A 7 -24.66 42.19 -25.62
C LEU A 7 -23.62 41.21 -26.14
N ILE A 8 -22.85 41.59 -27.15
CA ILE A 8 -21.76 40.75 -27.71
C ILE A 8 -20.63 40.59 -26.71
N ILE A 9 -20.23 41.65 -25.99
CA ILE A 9 -19.19 41.59 -24.99
C ILE A 9 -19.59 40.68 -23.83
N ASN A 10 -20.85 40.77 -23.35
CA ASN A 10 -21.32 39.91 -22.27
C ASN A 10 -21.43 38.43 -22.69
N THR A 11 -21.84 38.14 -23.92
CA THR A 11 -21.87 36.75 -24.45
C THR A 11 -20.45 36.17 -24.61
N VAL A 12 -19.50 36.94 -25.09
CA VAL A 12 -18.10 36.49 -25.22
C VAL A 12 -17.46 36.27 -23.83
N LEU A 13 -17.74 37.17 -22.88
CA LEU A 13 -17.25 37.00 -21.49
C LEU A 13 -17.86 35.75 -20.82
N LEU A 14 -19.13 35.47 -21.03
CA LEU A 14 -19.82 34.29 -20.53
C LEU A 14 -19.27 32.99 -21.15
N LEU A 15 -18.99 33.02 -22.45
CA LEU A 15 -18.35 31.88 -23.15
C LEU A 15 -16.92 31.64 -22.69
N LEU A 16 -16.15 32.71 -22.44
CA LEU A 16 -14.79 32.60 -21.88
C LEU A 16 -14.81 32.09 -20.44
N LEU A 17 -15.76 32.49 -19.61
CA LEU A 17 -15.98 31.96 -18.27
C LEU A 17 -16.38 30.48 -18.30
N LEU A 18 -17.28 30.09 -19.22
CA LEU A 18 -17.64 28.68 -19.42
C LEU A 18 -16.47 27.85 -19.93
N LEU A 19 -15.66 28.38 -20.85
CA LEU A 19 -14.43 27.73 -21.30
C LEU A 19 -13.39 27.60 -20.16
N LEU A 20 -13.24 28.60 -19.29
CA LEU A 20 -12.36 28.53 -18.13
C LEU A 20 -12.84 27.47 -17.13
N ILE A 21 -14.14 27.30 -16.94
CA ILE A 21 -14.71 26.26 -16.06
C ILE A 21 -14.50 24.86 -16.67
N ILE A 22 -14.55 24.73 -18.00
CA ILE A 22 -14.31 23.46 -18.72
C ILE A 22 -12.80 23.14 -18.79
N LEU A 23 -11.94 24.16 -18.79
CA LEU A 23 -10.48 24.04 -18.80
C LEU A 23 -9.84 23.99 -17.40
N LEU A 24 -10.63 24.16 -16.32
CA LEU A 24 -10.15 23.76 -15.01
C LEU A 24 -9.89 22.26 -15.10
N PRO A 25 -8.61 21.81 -15.03
CA PRO A 25 -8.36 20.38 -14.96
C PRO A 25 -9.19 19.90 -13.79
N LEU A 26 -10.05 18.92 -14.02
CA LEU A 26 -10.59 18.08 -12.96
C LEU A 26 -9.37 17.56 -12.22
N ALA A 27 -8.91 18.36 -11.27
CA ALA A 27 -7.88 17.92 -10.35
C ALA A 27 -8.46 16.65 -9.73
N HIS A 28 -7.93 15.49 -10.11
CA HIS A 28 -8.23 14.20 -9.51
C HIS A 28 -7.66 14.18 -8.07
N GLY A 29 -7.70 15.32 -7.39
CA GLY A 29 -7.46 15.47 -5.98
C GLY A 29 -8.76 15.14 -5.27
N GLY A 30 -8.98 13.86 -4.98
CA GLY A 30 -10.05 13.46 -4.08
C GLY A 30 -9.95 14.23 -2.76
N GLN A 31 -11.05 14.34 -2.04
CA GLN A 31 -11.05 14.97 -0.71
C GLN A 31 -10.01 14.28 0.17
N ARG A 32 -9.19 15.07 0.86
CA ARG A 32 -8.16 14.54 1.76
C ARG A 32 -8.78 14.07 3.08
N PRO A 33 -8.23 13.01 3.69
CA PRO A 33 -8.64 12.59 5.02
C PRO A 33 -8.34 13.70 6.06
N PRO A 34 -9.11 13.77 7.14
CA PRO A 34 -8.78 14.65 8.25
C PRO A 34 -7.42 14.25 8.86
N SER A 35 -6.74 15.22 9.46
CA SER A 35 -5.46 14.98 10.14
C SER A 35 -5.57 13.85 11.17
N PRO A 36 -4.64 12.88 11.17
CA PRO A 36 -4.60 11.82 12.19
C PRO A 36 -4.08 12.34 13.56
N GLY A 37 -3.60 13.58 13.64
CA GLY A 37 -3.09 14.20 14.85
C GLY A 37 -1.78 13.61 15.40
N TYR A 38 -1.31 12.52 14.84
CA TYR A 38 -0.04 11.87 15.17
C TYR A 38 0.58 11.23 13.94
N TYR A 39 1.88 11.45 13.77
CA TYR A 39 2.64 11.07 12.56
C TYR A 39 3.78 10.12 12.97
N PRO A 40 3.51 8.80 13.03
CA PRO A 40 4.49 7.82 13.48
C PRO A 40 5.76 7.80 12.62
N SER A 41 5.66 8.06 11.29
CA SER A 41 6.83 8.06 10.42
C SER A 41 7.91 9.06 10.84
N SER A 42 7.51 10.20 11.44
CA SER A 42 8.45 11.22 11.91
C SER A 42 9.30 10.77 13.12
N ARG A 43 8.90 9.71 13.80
CA ARG A 43 9.58 9.18 14.99
C ARG A 43 10.70 8.20 14.65
N PHE A 44 10.76 7.73 13.42
CA PHE A 44 11.72 6.73 12.99
C PHE A 44 12.69 7.31 11.96
N ARG A 45 13.97 7.09 12.19
CA ARG A 45 15.02 7.48 11.24
C ARG A 45 14.91 6.66 9.97
N SER A 46 15.14 7.31 8.85
CA SER A 46 15.32 6.63 7.57
C SER A 46 16.67 5.92 7.54
N MET A 47 16.72 4.85 6.79
CA MET A 47 17.96 4.13 6.50
C MET A 47 18.17 4.03 5.00
N SER A 48 19.41 3.90 4.57
CA SER A 48 19.69 3.59 3.18
C SER A 48 19.31 2.14 2.88
N PHE A 49 19.01 1.85 1.61
CA PHE A 49 18.71 0.48 1.19
C PHE A 49 19.80 -0.50 1.65
N ARG A 50 21.07 -0.19 1.40
CA ARG A 50 22.21 -1.07 1.72
C ARG A 50 22.41 -1.36 3.21
N GLN A 51 21.89 -0.50 4.08
CA GLN A 51 21.95 -0.73 5.54
C GLN A 51 20.91 -1.74 6.03
N GLY A 52 19.74 -1.79 5.39
CA GLY A 52 18.60 -2.58 5.88
C GLY A 52 18.16 -3.69 4.97
N TYR A 53 18.52 -3.65 3.68
CA TYR A 53 17.97 -4.51 2.65
C TYR A 53 19.05 -5.02 1.69
N ARG A 54 18.70 -6.09 0.97
CA ARG A 54 19.51 -6.66 -0.12
C ARG A 54 18.59 -7.08 -1.26
N ASN A 55 19.10 -7.10 -2.47
CA ASN A 55 18.40 -7.73 -3.59
C ASN A 55 18.19 -9.21 -3.29
N LEU A 56 17.03 -9.74 -3.64
CA LEU A 56 16.67 -11.15 -3.45
C LEU A 56 16.67 -11.89 -4.78
N TRP A 57 16.08 -11.28 -5.82
CA TRP A 57 16.03 -11.83 -7.17
C TRP A 57 15.94 -10.69 -8.20
N GLY A 58 16.20 -10.99 -9.47
CA GLY A 58 16.22 -10.00 -10.56
C GLY A 58 17.25 -8.88 -10.36
N PRO A 59 18.55 -9.18 -10.08
CA PRO A 59 19.53 -8.15 -9.76
C PRO A 59 19.75 -7.15 -10.89
N ASN A 60 19.55 -7.56 -12.14
CA ASN A 60 19.67 -6.69 -13.31
C ASN A 60 18.45 -5.80 -13.53
N HIS A 61 17.41 -5.95 -12.70
CA HIS A 61 16.16 -5.18 -12.69
C HIS A 61 16.05 -4.30 -11.45
N LEU A 62 17.20 -3.94 -10.85
CA LEU A 62 17.33 -3.03 -9.72
C LEU A 62 18.44 -2.03 -10.00
N SER A 63 18.15 -0.75 -9.82
CA SER A 63 19.14 0.32 -9.87
C SER A 63 19.06 1.19 -8.62
N PHE A 64 20.19 1.78 -8.24
CA PHE A 64 20.25 2.75 -7.15
C PHE A 64 19.99 4.14 -7.69
N ASP A 65 19.18 4.89 -6.98
CA ASP A 65 18.99 6.32 -7.13
C ASP A 65 19.54 7.04 -5.90
N ASN A 66 19.78 8.37 -5.96
CA ASN A 66 20.48 9.16 -4.93
C ASN A 66 20.01 8.87 -3.50
N ASN A 67 18.72 8.61 -3.26
CA ASN A 67 18.14 8.34 -1.95
C ASN A 67 17.29 7.05 -1.89
N GLY A 68 17.36 6.19 -2.91
CA GLY A 68 16.50 5.02 -2.97
C GLY A 68 16.93 4.00 -4.01
N ILE A 69 15.95 3.25 -4.47
CA ILE A 69 16.09 2.26 -5.54
C ILE A 69 14.93 2.36 -6.52
N ASN A 70 15.19 1.99 -7.75
CA ASN A 70 14.18 1.65 -8.73
C ASN A 70 14.24 0.15 -9.01
N ILE A 71 13.10 -0.50 -8.99
CA ILE A 71 12.97 -1.89 -9.47
C ILE A 71 12.01 -1.90 -10.64
N TRP A 72 12.20 -2.81 -11.58
CA TRP A 72 11.32 -2.86 -12.74
C TRP A 72 11.03 -4.28 -13.22
N LEU A 73 9.91 -4.38 -13.92
CA LEU A 73 9.44 -5.56 -14.62
C LEU A 73 9.54 -5.29 -16.13
N ASP A 74 10.14 -6.23 -16.86
CA ASP A 74 10.07 -6.35 -18.31
C ASP A 74 9.79 -7.81 -18.70
N ARG A 75 9.89 -8.13 -20.00
CA ARG A 75 9.65 -9.50 -20.51
C ARG A 75 10.61 -10.56 -19.95
N ASN A 76 11.76 -10.15 -19.43
CA ASN A 76 12.78 -11.07 -18.97
C ASN A 76 12.59 -11.41 -17.49
N SER A 77 12.25 -10.41 -16.67
CA SER A 77 12.10 -10.60 -15.23
C SER A 77 11.47 -9.37 -14.58
N GLY A 78 10.97 -9.52 -13.37
CA GLY A 78 10.81 -8.47 -12.40
C GLY A 78 11.99 -8.40 -11.43
N SER A 79 11.78 -7.84 -10.25
CA SER A 79 12.80 -7.76 -9.20
C SER A 79 12.18 -7.75 -7.82
N GLY A 80 12.95 -8.21 -6.84
CA GLY A 80 12.57 -8.17 -5.45
C GLY A 80 13.75 -8.00 -4.51
N PHE A 81 13.48 -7.41 -3.36
CA PHE A 81 14.44 -7.23 -2.28
C PHE A 81 13.86 -7.66 -0.95
N LYS A 82 14.73 -7.91 0.03
CA LYS A 82 14.33 -8.23 1.39
C LYS A 82 15.22 -7.59 2.44
N SER A 83 14.70 -7.48 3.67
CA SER A 83 15.47 -7.04 4.81
C SER A 83 16.57 -8.06 5.17
N VAL A 84 17.69 -7.55 5.68
CA VAL A 84 18.85 -8.38 6.09
C VAL A 84 18.57 -9.23 7.33
N LYS A 85 17.53 -8.92 8.09
CA LYS A 85 17.13 -9.64 9.30
C LYS A 85 15.61 -9.75 9.43
N PRO A 86 15.10 -10.80 10.09
CA PRO A 86 13.68 -10.92 10.40
C PRO A 86 13.31 -10.16 11.67
N PHE A 87 12.02 -9.83 11.79
CA PHE A 87 11.44 -9.12 12.91
C PHE A 87 10.29 -9.91 13.53
N ARG A 88 10.01 -9.66 14.80
CA ARG A 88 8.85 -10.19 15.54
C ARG A 88 7.74 -9.15 15.67
N SER A 89 8.05 -7.89 15.51
CA SER A 89 7.16 -6.74 15.53
C SER A 89 7.93 -5.49 15.13
N GLY A 90 7.24 -4.43 14.72
CA GLY A 90 7.89 -3.15 14.41
C GLY A 90 7.05 -2.22 13.56
N TYR A 91 7.69 -1.13 13.15
CA TYR A 91 7.23 -0.20 12.13
C TYR A 91 8.11 -0.36 10.89
N PHE A 92 7.50 -0.66 9.78
CA PHE A 92 8.14 -0.89 8.50
C PHE A 92 7.48 -0.03 7.43
N GLY A 93 8.24 0.78 6.75
CA GLY A 93 7.70 1.67 5.73
C GLY A 93 8.73 2.08 4.69
N ALA A 94 8.21 2.53 3.56
CA ALA A 94 8.96 3.13 2.48
C ALA A 94 8.12 4.21 1.80
N SER A 95 8.80 5.22 1.25
CA SER A 95 8.16 6.13 0.31
C SER A 95 8.20 5.48 -1.07
N ILE A 96 7.03 5.33 -1.69
CA ILE A 96 6.87 4.61 -2.96
C ILE A 96 6.23 5.56 -3.97
N LYS A 97 6.75 5.54 -5.21
CA LYS A 97 6.15 6.20 -6.37
C LYS A 97 5.97 5.19 -7.48
N LEU A 98 4.78 5.16 -8.07
CA LEU A 98 4.40 4.23 -9.11
C LEU A 98 4.56 4.83 -10.52
N GLN A 99 4.47 3.99 -11.53
CA GLN A 99 4.50 4.40 -12.93
C GLN A 99 3.11 4.84 -13.39
N PRO A 100 2.99 5.95 -14.13
CA PRO A 100 1.73 6.34 -14.78
C PRO A 100 1.47 5.49 -16.04
N GLY A 101 0.23 5.57 -16.55
CA GLY A 101 -0.18 4.96 -17.80
C GLY A 101 -0.73 3.55 -17.64
N TYR A 102 -0.54 2.68 -18.63
CA TYR A 102 -1.01 1.31 -18.61
C TYR A 102 -0.06 0.42 -17.81
N THR A 103 -0.54 -0.11 -16.71
CA THR A 103 0.20 -0.98 -15.79
C THR A 103 -0.62 -2.19 -15.36
N ALA A 104 -1.74 -2.45 -16.05
CA ALA A 104 -2.61 -3.58 -15.73
C ALA A 104 -1.83 -4.89 -15.66
N GLY A 105 -2.22 -5.77 -14.75
CA GLY A 105 -1.55 -7.05 -14.52
C GLY A 105 -0.23 -6.96 -13.75
N VAL A 106 0.30 -5.76 -13.51
CA VAL A 106 1.57 -5.58 -12.78
C VAL A 106 1.28 -5.26 -11.32
N ILE A 107 1.99 -5.91 -10.41
CA ILE A 107 1.96 -5.58 -8.98
C ILE A 107 3.31 -5.02 -8.54
N THR A 108 3.27 -3.87 -7.86
CA THR A 108 4.35 -3.36 -7.02
C THR A 108 3.92 -3.59 -5.57
N ALA A 109 4.78 -4.21 -4.75
CA ALA A 109 4.42 -4.58 -3.38
C ALA A 109 5.49 -4.17 -2.35
N PHE A 110 5.03 -3.91 -1.11
CA PHE A 110 5.86 -3.76 0.08
C PHE A 110 5.18 -4.54 1.21
N TYR A 111 5.85 -5.57 1.75
CA TYR A 111 5.19 -6.54 2.59
C TYR A 111 6.11 -7.19 3.61
N LEU A 112 5.52 -7.88 4.58
CA LEU A 112 6.19 -8.75 5.53
C LEU A 112 5.85 -10.20 5.19
N SER A 113 6.85 -11.08 5.16
CA SER A 113 6.61 -12.52 4.94
C SER A 113 7.67 -13.39 5.59
N ASN A 114 7.32 -14.65 5.84
CA ASN A 114 8.24 -15.71 6.18
C ASN A 114 8.17 -16.92 5.24
N ASN A 115 7.71 -16.69 3.99
CA ASN A 115 7.51 -17.76 3.01
C ASN A 115 8.78 -18.56 2.73
N GLU A 116 9.96 -17.93 2.73
CA GLU A 116 11.22 -18.66 2.55
C GLU A 116 11.52 -19.65 3.69
N ALA A 117 11.07 -19.31 4.92
CA ALA A 117 11.24 -20.18 6.09
C ALA A 117 10.08 -21.19 6.26
N HIS A 118 8.92 -20.89 5.71
CA HIS A 118 7.70 -21.70 5.82
C HIS A 118 6.94 -21.76 4.48
N PRO A 119 7.51 -22.38 3.43
CA PRO A 119 6.86 -22.47 2.12
C PRO A 119 5.49 -23.11 2.21
N GLY A 120 4.47 -22.48 1.57
CA GLY A 120 3.09 -22.98 1.58
C GLY A 120 2.35 -22.90 2.92
N ASN A 121 3.04 -22.49 3.99
CA ASN A 121 2.47 -22.35 5.34
C ASN A 121 3.01 -21.08 6.03
N HIS A 122 3.09 -19.98 5.29
CA HIS A 122 3.72 -18.75 5.75
C HIS A 122 2.72 -17.78 6.40
N ASP A 123 3.26 -16.86 7.19
CA ASP A 123 2.58 -15.64 7.61
C ASP A 123 3.01 -14.52 6.66
N GLU A 124 2.05 -13.66 6.28
CA GLU A 124 2.32 -12.54 5.38
C GLU A 124 1.40 -11.35 5.69
N VAL A 125 1.91 -10.14 5.49
CA VAL A 125 1.17 -8.88 5.68
C VAL A 125 1.55 -7.94 4.55
N ASP A 126 0.58 -7.59 3.69
CA ASP A 126 0.85 -7.00 2.39
C ASP A 126 0.29 -5.59 2.23
N ILE A 127 1.08 -4.74 1.57
CA ILE A 127 0.65 -3.58 0.82
C ILE A 127 0.99 -3.86 -0.65
N GLU A 128 -0.02 -3.94 -1.50
CA GLU A 128 0.10 -4.23 -2.92
C GLU A 128 -0.57 -3.12 -3.74
N PHE A 129 0.12 -2.66 -4.76
CA PHE A 129 -0.43 -1.72 -5.73
C PHE A 129 -0.78 -2.51 -7.00
N LEU A 130 -2.07 -2.74 -7.18
CA LEU A 130 -2.60 -3.41 -8.36
C LEU A 130 -2.58 -2.42 -9.52
N GLY A 131 -1.87 -2.76 -10.56
CA GLY A 131 -1.75 -1.96 -11.77
C GLY A 131 -3.09 -1.74 -12.46
N THR A 132 -3.15 -0.77 -13.35
CA THR A 132 -4.41 -0.27 -13.90
C THR A 132 -4.34 -0.01 -15.40
N THR A 133 -5.50 0.21 -16.01
CA THR A 133 -5.65 0.66 -17.39
C THR A 133 -5.61 2.19 -17.47
N PHE A 134 -5.45 2.75 -18.66
CA PHE A 134 -5.44 4.19 -18.87
C PHE A 134 -6.67 4.88 -18.25
N GLY A 135 -6.43 6.00 -17.57
CA GLY A 135 -7.48 6.84 -16.99
C GLY A 135 -8.20 6.25 -15.77
N LYS A 136 -7.75 5.11 -15.27
CA LYS A 136 -8.26 4.50 -14.04
C LYS A 136 -7.27 4.65 -12.88
N PRO A 137 -7.73 4.79 -11.63
CA PRO A 137 -6.86 4.87 -10.48
C PRO A 137 -6.19 3.52 -10.19
N TYR A 138 -5.02 3.55 -9.56
CA TYR A 138 -4.45 2.38 -8.90
C TYR A 138 -5.34 1.90 -7.75
N THR A 139 -5.36 0.61 -7.54
CA THR A 139 -5.96 0.01 -6.34
C THR A 139 -4.85 -0.39 -5.37
N LEU A 140 -4.90 0.16 -4.17
CA LEU A 140 -4.07 -0.29 -3.05
C LEU A 140 -4.80 -1.43 -2.35
N GLN A 141 -4.20 -2.61 -2.30
CA GLN A 141 -4.68 -3.76 -1.56
C GLN A 141 -3.84 -3.95 -0.30
N THR A 142 -4.49 -4.17 0.82
CA THR A 142 -3.86 -4.66 2.05
C THR A 142 -4.31 -6.07 2.31
N ASN A 143 -3.41 -6.95 2.74
CA ASN A 143 -3.76 -8.35 2.99
C ASN A 143 -3.07 -8.90 4.24
N VAL A 144 -3.60 -9.99 4.78
CA VAL A 144 -3.02 -10.75 5.89
C VAL A 144 -3.22 -12.23 5.65
N TYR A 145 -2.12 -12.98 5.57
CA TYR A 145 -2.12 -14.45 5.59
C TYR A 145 -1.60 -14.95 6.93
N VAL A 146 -2.23 -15.99 7.45
CA VAL A 146 -1.83 -16.64 8.70
C VAL A 146 -1.66 -18.13 8.42
N ARG A 147 -0.42 -18.60 8.54
CA ARG A 147 -0.03 -19.98 8.25
C ARG A 147 -0.38 -20.45 6.84
N GLY A 148 -0.45 -19.50 5.90
CA GLY A 148 -0.62 -19.67 4.47
C GLY A 148 -1.61 -20.75 4.10
N SER A 149 -1.37 -21.44 3.02
CA SER A 149 -2.13 -22.59 2.61
C SER A 149 -1.21 -23.80 2.49
N GLY A 150 -0.89 -24.43 3.61
CA GLY A 150 -0.21 -25.72 3.58
C GLY A 150 -1.04 -26.83 2.89
N ASP A 151 -2.35 -26.61 2.73
CA ASP A 151 -3.32 -27.52 2.12
C ASP A 151 -3.88 -27.01 0.78
N GLY A 152 -3.27 -25.97 0.18
CA GLY A 152 -3.76 -25.32 -1.04
C GLY A 152 -4.92 -24.34 -0.83
N ARG A 153 -5.33 -24.07 0.41
CA ARG A 153 -6.39 -23.13 0.74
C ARG A 153 -5.80 -21.81 1.21
N ILE A 154 -5.48 -20.94 0.28
CA ILE A 154 -5.05 -19.57 0.62
C ILE A 154 -6.27 -18.77 1.10
N ILE A 155 -6.23 -18.33 2.34
CA ILE A 155 -7.29 -17.49 2.91
C ILE A 155 -6.73 -16.08 2.98
N GLY A 156 -6.93 -15.32 1.92
CA GLY A 156 -6.63 -13.90 1.91
C GLY A 156 -7.65 -13.10 2.73
N ARG A 157 -7.17 -12.04 3.34
CA ARG A 157 -7.96 -11.08 4.13
C ARG A 157 -7.85 -9.71 3.53
N GLU A 158 -8.27 -9.58 2.27
CA GLU A 158 -8.02 -8.41 1.46
C GLU A 158 -8.99 -7.27 1.80
N MET A 159 -8.43 -6.07 1.96
CA MET A 159 -9.18 -4.83 1.86
C MET A 159 -8.55 -3.97 0.76
N LYS A 160 -9.39 -3.47 -0.16
CA LYS A 160 -8.93 -2.69 -1.31
C LYS A 160 -9.39 -1.24 -1.19
N PHE A 161 -8.53 -0.32 -1.60
CA PHE A 161 -8.76 1.12 -1.51
C PHE A 161 -8.35 1.79 -2.82
N HIS A 162 -9.08 2.80 -3.23
CA HIS A 162 -8.50 3.87 -4.04
C HIS A 162 -7.76 4.85 -3.13
N LEU A 163 -6.89 5.68 -3.70
CA LEU A 163 -6.16 6.68 -2.92
C LEU A 163 -6.77 8.07 -3.16
N TRP A 164 -6.63 8.97 -2.18
CA TRP A 164 -7.06 10.37 -2.29
C TRP A 164 -6.07 11.25 -3.07
N PHE A 165 -5.10 10.63 -3.69
CA PHE A 165 -4.08 11.22 -4.54
C PHE A 165 -3.70 10.23 -5.66
N ASP A 166 -3.02 10.73 -6.68
CA ASP A 166 -2.42 9.90 -7.71
C ASP A 166 -1.01 9.45 -7.27
N PRO A 167 -0.79 8.15 -7.00
CA PRO A 167 0.49 7.62 -6.52
C PRO A 167 1.60 7.67 -7.57
N THR A 168 1.30 8.12 -8.79
CA THR A 168 2.28 8.26 -9.87
C THR A 168 2.91 9.65 -9.92
N GLN A 169 2.31 10.65 -9.26
CA GLN A 169 2.77 12.05 -9.31
C GLN A 169 3.94 12.32 -8.35
N SER A 170 3.89 11.75 -7.15
CA SER A 170 4.89 11.98 -6.10
C SER A 170 5.14 10.73 -5.26
N PHE A 171 6.20 10.77 -4.47
CA PHE A 171 6.43 9.77 -3.43
C PHE A 171 5.44 9.98 -2.29
N HIS A 172 4.80 8.89 -1.87
CA HIS A 172 3.97 8.82 -0.67
C HIS A 172 4.50 7.74 0.26
N HIS A 173 4.33 7.91 1.57
CA HIS A 173 4.87 6.98 2.55
C HIS A 173 3.83 5.92 2.91
N TYR A 174 4.16 4.66 2.68
CA TYR A 174 3.32 3.50 3.01
C TYR A 174 3.99 2.69 4.11
N ALA A 175 3.22 2.31 5.12
CA ALA A 175 3.80 1.61 6.25
C ALA A 175 2.89 0.55 6.85
N ILE A 176 3.52 -0.47 7.40
CA ILE A 176 2.93 -1.52 8.23
C ILE A 176 3.48 -1.36 9.64
N LEU A 177 2.62 -1.10 10.60
CA LEU A 177 2.95 -1.25 12.00
C LEU A 177 2.41 -2.59 12.47
N TRP A 178 3.30 -3.48 12.85
CA TRP A 178 2.97 -4.80 13.37
C TRP A 178 3.42 -4.91 14.83
N SER A 179 2.46 -5.06 15.72
CA SER A 179 2.66 -5.26 17.15
C SER A 179 2.13 -6.63 17.59
N PRO A 180 2.40 -7.11 18.79
CA PRO A 180 1.79 -8.35 19.30
C PRO A 180 0.26 -8.31 19.41
N ARG A 181 -0.35 -7.14 19.31
CA ARG A 181 -1.80 -6.93 19.53
C ARG A 181 -2.56 -6.62 18.26
N GLU A 182 -1.92 -6.02 17.27
CA GLU A 182 -2.59 -5.53 16.07
C GLU A 182 -1.60 -5.20 14.96
N ILE A 183 -2.12 -5.18 13.75
CA ILE A 183 -1.45 -4.64 12.57
C ILE A 183 -2.22 -3.38 12.14
N ILE A 184 -1.48 -2.32 11.81
CA ILE A 184 -2.03 -1.08 11.29
C ILE A 184 -1.34 -0.76 9.98
N PHE A 185 -2.13 -0.53 8.94
CA PHE A 185 -1.69 -0.07 7.63
C PHE A 185 -1.86 1.43 7.54
N LEU A 186 -0.81 2.12 7.11
CA LEU A 186 -0.78 3.58 7.06
C LEU A 186 -0.38 4.07 5.65
N VAL A 187 -1.00 5.15 5.23
CA VAL A 187 -0.64 5.92 4.03
C VAL A 187 -0.45 7.37 4.45
N ASP A 188 0.76 7.92 4.30
CA ASP A 188 1.16 9.25 4.80
C ASP A 188 0.76 9.47 6.27
N ASP A 189 1.05 8.47 7.10
CA ASP A 189 0.68 8.39 8.53
C ASP A 189 -0.82 8.31 8.85
N VAL A 190 -1.69 8.37 7.85
CA VAL A 190 -3.12 8.15 8.02
C VAL A 190 -3.38 6.65 8.11
N PRO A 191 -3.93 6.12 9.22
CA PRO A 191 -4.37 4.73 9.25
C PRO A 191 -5.48 4.50 8.24
N ILE A 192 -5.35 3.46 7.42
CA ILE A 192 -6.39 3.05 6.47
C ILE A 192 -7.07 1.75 6.90
N ARG A 193 -6.33 0.91 7.64
CA ARG A 193 -6.81 -0.37 8.16
C ARG A 193 -6.18 -0.68 9.50
N ARG A 194 -6.98 -1.20 10.41
CA ARG A 194 -6.56 -1.84 11.66
C ARG A 194 -6.99 -3.30 11.65
N TYR A 195 -6.04 -4.21 11.87
CA TYR A 195 -6.28 -5.64 11.98
C TYR A 195 -5.89 -6.10 13.40
N PRO A 196 -6.87 -6.21 14.32
CA PRO A 196 -6.60 -6.60 15.71
C PRO A 196 -6.36 -8.10 15.84
N ARG A 197 -5.49 -8.50 16.77
CA ARG A 197 -5.35 -9.90 17.18
C ARG A 197 -6.58 -10.31 17.98
N LYS A 198 -7.48 -11.05 17.35
CA LYS A 198 -8.66 -11.65 17.98
C LYS A 198 -8.34 -13.01 18.59
N SER A 199 -7.49 -13.78 17.90
CA SER A 199 -6.95 -15.05 18.36
C SER A 199 -5.58 -15.32 17.76
N ASP A 200 -4.85 -16.31 18.25
CA ASP A 200 -3.57 -16.75 17.70
C ASP A 200 -3.75 -17.45 16.35
N ALA A 201 -4.89 -18.05 16.12
CA ALA A 201 -5.21 -18.72 14.86
C ALA A 201 -5.45 -17.75 13.70
N THR A 202 -5.79 -16.50 14.00
CA THR A 202 -6.11 -15.48 13.00
C THR A 202 -5.07 -14.33 12.94
N PHE A 203 -3.92 -14.48 13.61
CA PHE A 203 -2.91 -13.42 13.68
C PHE A 203 -1.50 -13.93 13.39
N PRO A 204 -0.70 -13.24 12.55
CA PRO A 204 0.67 -13.63 12.25
C PRO A 204 1.57 -13.37 13.45
N LEU A 205 2.17 -14.46 13.99
CA LEU A 205 2.97 -14.42 15.21
C LEU A 205 4.43 -14.83 14.98
N ARG A 206 4.74 -15.47 13.85
CA ARG A 206 6.08 -15.93 13.53
C ARG A 206 6.93 -14.79 12.98
N PRO A 207 8.26 -14.81 13.20
CA PRO A 207 9.14 -13.79 12.63
C PRO A 207 9.00 -13.69 11.12
N MET A 208 9.02 -12.45 10.60
CA MET A 208 8.92 -12.14 9.17
C MET A 208 10.05 -11.20 8.73
N TRP A 209 10.48 -11.32 7.49
CA TRP A 209 11.32 -10.32 6.82
C TRP A 209 10.45 -9.29 6.12
N VAL A 210 11.00 -8.11 5.89
CA VAL A 210 10.39 -7.07 5.07
C VAL A 210 10.83 -7.27 3.63
N TYR A 211 9.89 -7.23 2.70
CA TYR A 211 10.12 -7.39 1.27
C TYR A 211 9.58 -6.20 0.48
N GLY A 212 10.10 -6.02 -0.72
CA GLY A 212 9.45 -5.26 -1.76
C GLY A 212 9.72 -5.92 -3.11
N SER A 213 8.77 -5.84 -4.02
CA SER A 213 8.87 -6.52 -5.32
C SER A 213 8.04 -5.83 -6.39
N ILE A 214 8.36 -6.15 -7.65
CA ILE A 214 7.54 -5.87 -8.83
C ILE A 214 7.50 -7.11 -9.71
N TRP A 215 6.29 -7.53 -10.12
CA TRP A 215 6.10 -8.77 -10.84
C TRP A 215 4.82 -8.81 -11.68
N ASP A 216 4.73 -9.76 -12.61
CA ASP A 216 3.55 -9.99 -13.46
C ASP A 216 2.54 -10.87 -12.74
N ALA A 217 1.42 -10.29 -12.39
CA ALA A 217 0.27 -10.91 -11.76
C ALA A 217 -0.95 -10.91 -12.68
N SER A 218 -0.74 -11.00 -13.98
CA SER A 218 -1.79 -10.92 -15.01
C SER A 218 -2.91 -11.95 -14.84
N SER A 219 -2.67 -13.02 -14.08
CA SER A 219 -3.68 -14.06 -13.85
C SER A 219 -4.83 -13.59 -12.94
N TRP A 220 -4.62 -12.53 -12.12
CA TRP A 220 -5.62 -12.12 -11.12
C TRP A 220 -5.67 -10.62 -10.78
N ALA A 221 -4.60 -9.85 -11.00
CA ALA A 221 -4.46 -8.55 -10.37
C ALA A 221 -5.51 -7.53 -10.82
N THR A 222 -5.58 -7.21 -12.10
CA THR A 222 -6.43 -6.12 -12.58
C THR A 222 -7.79 -6.65 -13.04
N GLU A 223 -8.86 -6.29 -12.32
CA GLU A 223 -10.22 -6.79 -12.53
C GLU A 223 -10.25 -8.33 -12.67
N ASP A 224 -9.70 -9.02 -11.66
CA ASP A 224 -9.62 -10.49 -11.56
C ASP A 224 -8.96 -11.15 -12.79
N GLY A 225 -7.91 -10.51 -13.33
CA GLY A 225 -7.13 -11.00 -14.47
C GLY A 225 -7.74 -10.70 -15.84
N LYS A 226 -8.79 -9.87 -15.91
CA LYS A 226 -9.38 -9.42 -17.16
C LYS A 226 -8.40 -8.61 -17.99
N TYR A 227 -7.63 -7.72 -17.35
CA TYR A 227 -6.59 -6.91 -17.98
C TYR A 227 -5.22 -7.42 -17.55
N LYS A 228 -4.37 -7.71 -18.53
CA LYS A 228 -3.06 -8.33 -18.35
C LYS A 228 -1.95 -7.32 -18.60
N ALA A 229 -0.73 -7.66 -18.18
CA ALA A 229 0.45 -6.88 -18.49
C ALA A 229 0.65 -6.82 -20.01
N ASP A 230 0.78 -5.60 -20.50
CA ASP A 230 1.09 -5.34 -21.91
C ASP A 230 2.52 -4.82 -22.01
N TYR A 231 3.42 -5.70 -22.38
CA TYR A 231 4.85 -5.41 -22.46
C TYR A 231 5.25 -4.43 -23.55
N ARG A 232 4.32 -3.89 -24.35
CA ARG A 232 4.57 -2.73 -25.19
C ARG A 232 4.85 -1.46 -24.37
N TYR A 233 4.39 -1.45 -23.10
CA TYR A 233 4.57 -0.34 -22.15
C TYR A 233 5.71 -0.58 -21.15
N GLN A 234 6.51 -1.65 -21.32
CA GLN A 234 7.67 -1.93 -20.48
C GLN A 234 8.79 -0.88 -20.65
N PRO A 235 9.72 -0.71 -19.68
CA PRO A 235 9.69 -1.35 -18.37
C PRO A 235 8.63 -0.74 -17.44
N PHE A 236 8.03 -1.59 -16.59
CA PHE A 236 7.17 -1.13 -15.50
C PHE A 236 8.02 -0.86 -14.28
N ILE A 237 7.97 0.36 -13.72
CA ILE A 237 8.93 0.82 -12.72
C ILE A 237 8.24 1.14 -11.40
N GLY A 238 8.71 0.53 -10.31
CA GLY A 238 8.42 0.91 -8.93
C GLY A 238 9.63 1.60 -8.30
N LYS A 239 9.42 2.80 -7.73
CA LYS A 239 10.48 3.57 -7.08
C LYS A 239 10.28 3.55 -5.56
N PHE A 240 11.35 3.25 -4.82
CA PHE A 240 11.34 3.14 -3.37
C PHE A 240 12.43 4.02 -2.76
N SER A 241 12.07 4.76 -1.72
CA SER A 241 13.01 5.62 -0.97
C SER A 241 12.59 5.72 0.50
N ASN A 242 13.36 6.46 1.31
CA ASN A 242 13.00 6.78 2.69
C ASN A 242 12.58 5.55 3.50
N PHE A 243 13.36 4.46 3.40
CA PHE A 243 13.10 3.22 4.11
C PHE A 243 13.15 3.39 5.62
N LYS A 244 12.17 2.79 6.31
CA LYS A 244 12.10 2.76 7.77
C LYS A 244 11.85 1.33 8.22
N ALA A 245 12.72 0.81 9.08
CA ALA A 245 12.57 -0.52 9.65
C ALA A 245 13.05 -0.49 11.11
N THR A 246 12.13 -0.15 12.00
CA THR A 246 12.39 -0.09 13.44
C THR A 246 11.52 -1.12 14.13
N GLY A 247 12.15 -2.12 14.78
CA GLY A 247 11.38 -3.19 15.42
C GLY A 247 12.23 -4.16 16.20
N CYS A 248 11.56 -5.16 16.73
CA CYS A 248 12.11 -6.28 17.47
C CYS A 248 12.75 -7.28 16.51
N SER A 249 14.08 -7.28 16.43
CA SER A 249 14.79 -8.30 15.66
C SER A 249 14.57 -9.69 16.26
N ALA A 250 14.30 -10.67 15.43
CA ALA A 250 14.19 -12.06 15.85
C ALA A 250 15.54 -12.62 16.33
N TYR A 251 16.66 -12.02 15.93
CA TYR A 251 18.01 -12.41 16.36
C TYR A 251 18.41 -11.83 17.74
N ALA A 252 17.65 -10.84 18.25
CA ALA A 252 17.94 -10.22 19.55
C ALA A 252 16.64 -9.93 20.33
N PRO A 253 15.84 -10.95 20.67
CA PRO A 253 14.51 -10.76 21.24
C PRO A 253 14.54 -10.10 22.64
N ALA A 254 15.59 -10.26 23.41
CA ALA A 254 15.72 -9.65 24.74
C ALA A 254 15.86 -8.12 24.70
N ARG A 255 16.17 -7.53 23.54
CA ARG A 255 16.28 -6.07 23.36
C ARG A 255 15.03 -5.44 22.73
N CYS A 256 13.94 -6.19 22.68
CA CYS A 256 12.71 -5.76 22.06
C CYS A 256 12.01 -4.65 22.84
N ARG A 257 11.72 -3.56 22.14
CA ARG A 257 10.74 -2.54 22.58
C ARG A 257 9.60 -2.53 21.58
N SER A 258 8.37 -2.62 22.09
CA SER A 258 7.18 -2.51 21.24
C SER A 258 7.10 -1.12 20.63
N VAL A 259 6.74 -1.08 19.34
CA VAL A 259 6.48 0.15 18.61
C VAL A 259 4.98 0.38 18.62
N SER A 260 4.55 1.63 18.84
CA SER A 260 3.14 2.02 18.84
C SER A 260 2.84 2.97 17.69
N ALA A 261 1.67 2.82 17.06
CA ALA A 261 1.15 3.76 16.06
C ALA A 261 0.56 5.02 16.68
N SER A 262 0.53 5.12 18.00
CA SER A 262 -0.15 6.18 18.74
C SER A 262 0.68 6.56 19.97
N PRO A 263 0.61 7.83 20.41
CA PRO A 263 1.23 8.27 21.68
C PRO A 263 0.47 7.74 22.90
N ALA A 264 -0.71 7.16 22.74
CA ALA A 264 -1.50 6.67 23.84
C ALA A 264 -0.79 5.52 24.58
N ARG A 265 -0.78 5.57 25.93
CA ARG A 265 -0.18 4.52 26.77
C ARG A 265 -0.78 3.13 26.52
N SER A 266 -2.05 3.08 26.09
CA SER A 266 -2.74 1.85 25.72
C SER A 266 -2.21 1.23 24.40
N GLY A 267 -1.43 1.96 23.61
CA GLY A 267 -0.99 1.56 22.28
C GLY A 267 -2.11 1.55 21.22
N ARG A 268 -3.33 1.94 21.58
CA ARG A 268 -4.48 2.00 20.66
C ARG A 268 -4.43 3.28 19.84
N LEU A 269 -5.04 3.27 18.65
CA LEU A 269 -5.23 4.48 17.85
C LEU A 269 -5.98 5.55 18.67
N THR A 270 -5.55 6.82 18.53
CA THR A 270 -6.25 7.97 19.11
C THR A 270 -7.62 8.15 18.45
N TRP A 271 -8.46 9.00 19.05
CA TRP A 271 -9.74 9.37 18.45
C TRP A 271 -9.54 10.00 17.04
N GLN A 272 -8.56 10.88 16.89
CA GLN A 272 -8.25 11.52 15.61
C GLN A 272 -7.80 10.51 14.54
N GLN A 273 -6.92 9.57 14.92
CA GLN A 273 -6.50 8.48 14.02
C GLN A 273 -7.68 7.58 13.62
N ASN A 274 -8.54 7.22 14.56
CA ASN A 274 -9.74 6.42 14.27
C ASN A 274 -10.71 7.16 13.35
N ARG A 275 -10.93 8.47 13.59
CA ARG A 275 -11.76 9.31 12.71
C ARG A 275 -11.21 9.39 11.30
N ALA A 276 -9.90 9.57 11.16
CA ALA A 276 -9.24 9.60 9.86
C ALA A 276 -9.37 8.25 9.13
N MET A 277 -9.14 7.13 9.83
CA MET A 277 -9.30 5.78 9.29
C MET A 277 -10.73 5.53 8.80
N GLN A 278 -11.73 5.82 9.63
CA GLN A 278 -13.14 5.64 9.27
C GLN A 278 -13.55 6.52 8.09
N TRP A 279 -12.96 7.71 7.99
CA TRP A 279 -13.20 8.60 6.86
C TRP A 279 -12.65 7.99 5.56
N VAL A 280 -11.39 7.48 5.56
CA VAL A 280 -10.80 6.78 4.40
C VAL A 280 -11.64 5.56 4.02
N GLN A 281 -12.06 4.76 5.00
CA GLN A 281 -12.86 3.56 4.74
C GLN A 281 -14.22 3.89 4.11
N ARG A 282 -14.87 4.98 4.50
CA ARG A 282 -16.14 5.41 3.91
C ARG A 282 -16.02 5.96 2.50
N HIS A 283 -14.91 6.62 2.16
CA HIS A 283 -14.78 7.36 0.90
C HIS A 283 -13.93 6.65 -0.16
N TYR A 284 -13.02 5.76 0.28
CA TYR A 284 -12.01 5.17 -0.60
C TYR A 284 -11.92 3.65 -0.55
N MET A 285 -12.52 2.97 0.43
CA MET A 285 -12.54 1.52 0.45
C MET A 285 -13.51 0.98 -0.61
N VAL A 286 -13.00 0.12 -1.50
CA VAL A 286 -13.77 -0.48 -2.59
C VAL A 286 -14.04 -1.98 -2.40
N TYR A 287 -13.34 -2.61 -1.45
CA TYR A 287 -13.55 -4.02 -1.10
C TYR A 287 -13.15 -4.31 0.34
N ASN A 288 -13.91 -5.18 0.98
CA ASN A 288 -13.58 -5.73 2.30
C ASN A 288 -14.04 -7.20 2.35
N TYR A 289 -13.08 -8.10 2.55
CA TYR A 289 -13.32 -9.55 2.60
C TYR A 289 -14.39 -9.98 3.62
N CYS A 290 -14.57 -9.24 4.72
CA CYS A 290 -15.58 -9.53 5.73
C CYS A 290 -17.03 -9.36 5.21
N PHE A 291 -17.23 -8.60 4.14
CA PHE A 291 -18.55 -8.36 3.54
C PHE A 291 -18.74 -9.06 2.19
N ASP A 292 -17.78 -9.91 1.79
CA ASP A 292 -17.89 -10.68 0.56
C ASP A 292 -18.67 -11.97 0.79
N HIS A 293 -19.93 -11.97 0.40
CA HIS A 293 -20.84 -13.11 0.55
C HIS A 293 -20.42 -14.38 -0.22
N LYS A 294 -19.46 -14.29 -1.13
CA LYS A 294 -18.92 -15.44 -1.85
C LYS A 294 -17.90 -16.22 -1.03
N ARG A 295 -17.44 -15.67 0.10
CA ARG A 295 -16.43 -16.30 0.95
C ARG A 295 -17.03 -17.19 2.01
N ASN A 296 -16.30 -18.25 2.34
CA ASN A 296 -16.62 -19.08 3.51
C ASN A 296 -16.13 -18.37 4.79
N HIS A 297 -17.03 -17.66 5.46
CA HIS A 297 -16.72 -16.88 6.65
C HIS A 297 -16.37 -17.71 7.89
N ALA A 298 -16.58 -19.02 7.89
CA ALA A 298 -16.07 -19.91 8.93
C ALA A 298 -14.52 -19.91 8.97
N LEU A 299 -13.87 -19.56 7.85
CA LEU A 299 -12.42 -19.46 7.73
C LEU A 299 -11.86 -18.09 8.16
N THR A 300 -12.72 -17.11 8.39
CA THR A 300 -12.36 -15.75 8.80
C THR A 300 -13.17 -15.29 10.02
N PRO A 301 -13.09 -16.04 11.16
CA PRO A 301 -13.91 -15.74 12.34
C PRO A 301 -13.63 -14.37 12.94
N GLU A 302 -12.47 -13.79 12.67
CA GLU A 302 -12.11 -12.44 13.13
C GLU A 302 -13.04 -11.34 12.60
N CYS A 303 -13.83 -11.60 11.57
CA CYS A 303 -14.79 -10.64 11.04
C CYS A 303 -16.00 -10.44 11.98
N TRP A 304 -16.31 -11.44 12.84
CA TRP A 304 -17.56 -11.51 13.61
C TRP A 304 -17.35 -11.55 15.13
N THR A 305 -16.09 -11.51 15.60
CA THR A 305 -15.73 -11.57 17.03
C THR A 305 -15.32 -10.22 17.62
#